data_dad2acbbd5b20bdcfc64a2a357e708de
#
_entry.id   dad2acbbd5b20bdcfc64a2a357e708de
#
_cell.length_a   1.000
_cell.length_b   1.000
_cell.length_c   1.000
_cell.angle_alpha   90.00
_cell.angle_beta   90.00
_cell.angle_gamma   90.00
#
_symmetry.space_group_name_H-M   'P 1'
#
loop_
_entity.id
_entity.type
_entity.pdbx_description
1 polymer ?
#
loop_
_entity_poly.entity_id
_entity_poly.type
_entity_poly.pdbx_seq_one_letter_code
_entity_poly.pdbx_strand_id
1 'polypeptide(L)'
;MIQVRRLGHATLTTQDLDRQVDYYVEIVGLTLLDRDRNRAYLATKQGLEAIALEPGPPNALAKLSFQVAPGCDLAEIGRALARDGIKSERRSGISPGIAEAVVFIDPKGTLIELFSEYAFAAEDRKQAGIVPLKLGHVAYRVKDVQGIVKFYTDVLGFRVSDWRDDTFAFLRCGPDHHSVNFVVDEVPQLHHIAFEVKDWAEIQRACEWLAKNDIRLVWGPGRHIIGHNIAIYHRNADKVRVEFFTEMDQMKDEALGYFDPRPWHQDRPQRPKVWGPDTLRNYWGFGSEPVIRGYQTVE
;
A
#
# COMPACT_ATOMS: atom_id res chain seq x y z
N MET A 1 -8.69 14.96 16.12
CA MET A 1 -8.32 14.27 14.88
C MET A 1 -6.98 13.59 15.08
N ILE A 2 -6.93 12.30 14.87
CA ILE A 2 -5.68 11.53 14.84
C ILE A 2 -4.91 11.93 13.58
N GLN A 3 -3.60 11.94 13.63
CA GLN A 3 -2.79 12.23 12.45
C GLN A 3 -1.85 11.07 12.15
N VAL A 4 -2.28 10.20 11.26
CA VAL A 4 -1.43 9.17 10.66
C VAL A 4 -0.35 9.83 9.80
N ARG A 5 0.88 9.30 9.89
CA ARG A 5 2.06 9.84 9.21
C ARG A 5 2.66 8.89 8.19
N ARG A 6 2.49 7.60 8.39
CA ARG A 6 3.10 6.58 7.55
C ARG A 6 2.30 5.28 7.57
N LEU A 7 2.26 4.61 6.44
CA LEU A 7 1.85 3.21 6.34
C LEU A 7 2.91 2.35 7.07
N GLY A 8 2.46 1.49 7.97
CA GLY A 8 3.28 0.49 8.64
C GLY A 8 3.35 -0.80 7.81
N HIS A 9 2.91 -1.92 8.39
CA HIS A 9 2.84 -3.19 7.68
C HIS A 9 1.40 -3.60 7.37
N ALA A 10 1.25 -4.47 6.35
CA ALA A 10 0.01 -5.14 6.01
C ALA A 10 0.06 -6.60 6.48
N THR A 11 -0.96 -7.06 7.23
CA THR A 11 -1.11 -8.48 7.59
C THR A 11 -2.00 -9.16 6.58
N LEU A 12 -1.43 -10.08 5.81
CA LEU A 12 -2.13 -10.89 4.83
C LEU A 12 -2.41 -12.29 5.39
N THR A 13 -3.52 -12.88 4.96
CA THR A 13 -3.82 -14.27 5.32
C THR A 13 -3.43 -15.24 4.21
N THR A 14 -3.01 -16.44 4.61
CA THR A 14 -2.57 -17.51 3.70
C THR A 14 -2.97 -18.89 4.23
N GLN A 15 -3.12 -19.84 3.32
CA GLN A 15 -3.27 -21.26 3.64
C GLN A 15 -1.93 -22.01 3.67
N ASP A 16 -0.85 -21.36 3.18
CA ASP A 16 0.48 -21.95 3.10
C ASP A 16 1.53 -20.89 3.48
N LEU A 17 1.82 -20.87 4.79
CA LEU A 17 2.74 -19.88 5.36
C LEU A 17 4.16 -20.02 4.80
N ASP A 18 4.63 -21.27 4.60
CA ASP A 18 5.99 -21.52 4.09
C ASP A 18 6.17 -20.95 2.70
N ARG A 19 5.26 -21.29 1.80
CA ARG A 19 5.29 -20.82 0.41
C ARG A 19 5.21 -19.29 0.32
N GLN A 20 4.42 -18.64 1.18
CA GLN A 20 4.35 -17.17 1.18
C GLN A 20 5.59 -16.54 1.76
N VAL A 21 6.18 -17.09 2.81
CA VAL A 21 7.47 -16.63 3.34
C VAL A 21 8.56 -16.73 2.26
N ASP A 22 8.66 -17.88 1.58
CA ASP A 22 9.63 -18.09 0.50
C ASP A 22 9.43 -17.05 -0.62
N TYR A 23 8.17 -16.81 -1.04
CA TYR A 23 7.86 -15.79 -2.04
C TYR A 23 8.32 -14.39 -1.61
N TYR A 24 8.00 -13.96 -0.39
CA TYR A 24 8.40 -12.62 0.07
C TYR A 24 9.91 -12.49 0.29
N VAL A 25 10.59 -13.56 0.70
CA VAL A 25 12.05 -13.58 0.89
C VAL A 25 12.80 -13.66 -0.45
N GLU A 26 12.44 -14.62 -1.29
CA GLU A 26 13.22 -14.93 -2.49
C GLU A 26 12.83 -14.08 -3.70
N ILE A 27 11.54 -13.81 -3.88
CA ILE A 27 11.05 -13.04 -5.05
C ILE A 27 11.01 -11.55 -4.73
N VAL A 28 10.30 -11.14 -3.66
CA VAL A 28 10.19 -9.73 -3.29
C VAL A 28 11.49 -9.21 -2.71
N GLY A 29 12.24 -10.05 -1.99
CA GLY A 29 13.52 -9.66 -1.40
C GLY A 29 13.39 -9.03 -0.01
N LEU A 30 12.37 -9.40 0.75
CA LEU A 30 12.22 -9.01 2.15
C LEU A 30 13.11 -9.88 3.05
N THR A 31 13.32 -9.40 4.27
CA THR A 31 14.04 -10.13 5.33
C THR A 31 13.02 -10.70 6.32
N LEU A 32 13.07 -11.99 6.57
CA LEU A 32 12.29 -12.63 7.63
C LEU A 32 12.86 -12.21 8.99
N LEU A 33 12.05 -11.50 9.80
CA LEU A 33 12.44 -11.00 11.11
C LEU A 33 12.17 -12.02 12.22
N ASP A 34 10.96 -12.58 12.18
CA ASP A 34 10.49 -13.52 13.19
C ASP A 34 9.43 -14.43 12.58
N ARG A 35 9.35 -15.66 13.10
CA ARG A 35 8.40 -16.65 12.65
C ARG A 35 8.07 -17.64 13.75
N ASP A 36 6.80 -17.90 13.90
CA ASP A 36 6.30 -19.06 14.66
C ASP A 36 5.47 -19.98 13.73
N ARG A 37 4.73 -20.92 14.34
CA ARG A 37 3.89 -21.87 13.60
C ARG A 37 2.77 -21.18 12.81
N ASN A 38 2.29 -20.02 13.29
CA ASN A 38 1.08 -19.37 12.81
C ASN A 38 1.34 -17.97 12.22
N ARG A 39 2.53 -17.41 12.36
CA ARG A 39 2.84 -16.04 11.94
C ARG A 39 4.24 -15.92 11.39
N ALA A 40 4.41 -15.00 10.47
CA ALA A 40 5.73 -14.55 10.02
C ALA A 40 5.71 -13.02 9.85
N TYR A 41 6.82 -12.37 10.17
CA TYR A 41 7.01 -10.93 10.03
C TYR A 41 8.19 -10.68 9.10
N LEU A 42 7.96 -9.86 8.07
CA LEU A 42 8.95 -9.60 7.03
C LEU A 42 9.16 -8.09 6.88
N ALA A 43 10.42 -7.70 6.79
CA ALA A 43 10.84 -6.31 6.65
C ALA A 43 11.59 -6.07 5.34
N THR A 44 11.66 -4.80 4.94
CA THR A 44 12.61 -4.39 3.90
C THR A 44 14.05 -4.54 4.40
N LYS A 45 15.01 -4.49 3.50
CA LYS A 45 16.45 -4.61 3.86
C LYS A 45 16.92 -3.49 4.80
N GLN A 46 16.22 -2.37 4.84
CA GLN A 46 16.47 -1.24 5.74
C GLN A 46 15.83 -1.41 7.13
N GLY A 47 15.16 -2.53 7.39
CA GLY A 47 14.59 -2.86 8.69
C GLY A 47 13.19 -2.31 8.94
N LEU A 48 12.46 -1.86 7.90
CA LEU A 48 11.05 -1.48 8.00
C LEU A 48 10.16 -2.71 7.79
N GLU A 49 9.36 -3.09 8.78
CA GLU A 49 8.33 -4.10 8.59
C GLU A 49 7.38 -3.68 7.46
N ALA A 50 7.08 -4.62 6.58
CA ALA A 50 6.24 -4.40 5.43
C ALA A 50 5.07 -5.38 5.36
N ILE A 51 5.33 -6.65 5.64
CA ILE A 51 4.33 -7.72 5.57
C ILE A 51 4.36 -8.55 6.86
N ALA A 52 3.18 -8.81 7.39
CA ALA A 52 2.94 -9.91 8.32
C ALA A 52 2.06 -10.96 7.63
N LEU A 53 2.26 -12.23 7.96
CA LEU A 53 1.49 -13.35 7.42
C LEU A 53 0.84 -14.10 8.58
N GLU A 54 -0.43 -14.50 8.43
CA GLU A 54 -1.14 -15.34 9.38
C GLU A 54 -2.08 -16.33 8.65
N PRO A 55 -2.46 -17.47 9.29
CA PRO A 55 -3.36 -18.42 8.67
C PRO A 55 -4.73 -17.83 8.37
N GLY A 56 -5.29 -18.16 7.22
CA GLY A 56 -6.64 -17.75 6.84
C GLY A 56 -6.91 -17.91 5.34
N PRO A 57 -8.04 -17.42 4.86
CA PRO A 57 -8.37 -17.43 3.45
C PRO A 57 -7.31 -16.69 2.63
N PRO A 58 -6.89 -17.21 1.46
CA PRO A 58 -5.91 -16.54 0.63
C PRO A 58 -6.47 -15.21 0.06
N ASN A 59 -5.57 -14.30 -0.33
CA ASN A 59 -5.90 -13.00 -0.91
C ASN A 59 -6.77 -12.11 -0.02
N ALA A 60 -6.59 -12.17 1.29
CA ALA A 60 -7.28 -11.30 2.22
C ALA A 60 -6.30 -10.49 3.07
N LEU A 61 -6.72 -9.28 3.42
CA LEU A 61 -6.00 -8.39 4.33
C LEU A 61 -6.71 -8.42 5.69
N ALA A 62 -6.04 -8.98 6.69
CA ALA A 62 -6.57 -9.07 8.04
C ALA A 62 -6.39 -7.77 8.82
N LYS A 63 -5.22 -7.15 8.68
CA LYS A 63 -4.84 -5.96 9.46
C LYS A 63 -4.05 -4.98 8.60
N LEU A 64 -4.14 -3.71 8.99
CA LEU A 64 -3.34 -2.66 8.39
C LEU A 64 -2.81 -1.74 9.49
N SER A 65 -1.49 -1.61 9.57
CA SER A 65 -0.83 -0.81 10.59
C SER A 65 -0.46 0.56 10.06
N PHE A 66 -0.62 1.58 10.91
CA PHE A 66 -0.22 2.95 10.58
C PHE A 66 0.56 3.56 11.74
N GLN A 67 1.63 4.28 11.41
CA GLN A 67 2.36 5.06 12.38
C GLN A 67 1.77 6.46 12.48
N VAL A 68 1.51 6.90 13.72
CA VAL A 68 1.27 8.30 14.08
C VAL A 68 2.59 8.98 14.44
N ALA A 69 2.56 10.27 14.78
CA ALA A 69 3.78 10.97 15.19
C ALA A 69 4.44 10.27 16.40
N PRO A 70 5.77 10.12 16.43
CA PRO A 70 6.49 9.61 17.59
C PRO A 70 6.16 10.41 18.86
N GLY A 71 6.07 9.73 19.99
CA GLY A 71 5.71 10.34 21.27
C GLY A 71 4.22 10.63 21.46
N CYS A 72 3.34 10.31 20.49
CA CYS A 72 1.90 10.39 20.70
C CYS A 72 1.45 9.42 21.80
N ASP A 73 0.68 9.93 22.77
CA ASP A 73 0.07 9.09 23.80
C ASP A 73 -1.04 8.18 23.20
N LEU A 74 -0.81 6.89 23.20
CA LEU A 74 -1.78 5.90 22.71
C LEU A 74 -3.11 5.95 23.51
N ALA A 75 -3.08 6.36 24.78
CA ALA A 75 -4.30 6.53 25.56
C ALA A 75 -5.14 7.72 25.04
N GLU A 76 -4.51 8.79 24.57
CA GLU A 76 -5.23 9.90 23.94
C GLU A 76 -5.83 9.50 22.60
N ILE A 77 -5.14 8.67 21.81
CA ILE A 77 -5.71 8.11 20.59
C ILE A 77 -6.97 7.30 20.90
N GLY A 78 -6.92 6.43 21.93
CA GLY A 78 -8.11 5.67 22.37
C GLY A 78 -9.26 6.58 22.81
N ARG A 79 -8.97 7.66 23.55
CA ARG A 79 -9.98 8.66 23.93
C ARG A 79 -10.56 9.43 22.72
N ALA A 80 -9.72 9.72 21.71
CA ALA A 80 -10.20 10.36 20.48
C ALA A 80 -11.15 9.44 19.71
N LEU A 81 -10.80 8.17 19.51
CA LEU A 81 -11.66 7.18 18.89
C LEU A 81 -13.00 7.01 19.64
N ALA A 82 -12.94 6.97 20.97
CA ALA A 82 -14.16 6.86 21.80
C ALA A 82 -15.10 8.07 21.65
N ARG A 83 -14.57 9.29 21.49
CA ARG A 83 -15.40 10.49 21.19
C ARG A 83 -16.14 10.38 19.86
N ASP A 84 -15.54 9.69 18.89
CA ASP A 84 -16.14 9.43 17.58
C ASP A 84 -17.01 8.16 17.58
N GLY A 85 -17.26 7.55 18.77
CA GLY A 85 -18.07 6.35 18.93
C GLY A 85 -17.38 5.05 18.48
N ILE A 86 -16.08 5.08 18.26
CA ILE A 86 -15.29 3.93 17.77
C ILE A 86 -14.72 3.18 18.97
N LYS A 87 -15.10 1.90 19.07
CA LYS A 87 -14.53 0.98 20.08
C LYS A 87 -13.08 0.63 19.72
N SER A 88 -12.18 0.82 20.66
CA SER A 88 -10.77 0.51 20.48
C SER A 88 -10.19 -0.13 21.74
N GLU A 89 -9.08 -0.83 21.58
CA GLU A 89 -8.32 -1.38 22.69
C GLU A 89 -6.82 -1.15 22.50
N ARG A 90 -6.07 -1.10 23.59
CA ARG A 90 -4.61 -1.08 23.56
C ARG A 90 -4.10 -2.51 23.61
N ARG A 91 -3.22 -2.88 22.71
CA ARG A 91 -2.56 -4.19 22.63
C ARG A 91 -1.06 -4.04 22.68
N SER A 92 -0.39 -5.00 23.33
CA SER A 92 1.07 -5.15 23.37
C SER A 92 1.51 -6.32 22.49
N GLY A 93 2.79 -6.33 22.11
CA GLY A 93 3.37 -7.43 21.33
C GLY A 93 2.75 -7.53 19.92
N ILE A 94 2.62 -6.40 19.25
CA ILE A 94 2.00 -6.32 17.91
C ILE A 94 2.87 -7.03 16.88
N SER A 95 4.15 -6.66 16.84
CA SER A 95 5.14 -7.22 15.94
C SER A 95 6.56 -6.97 16.50
N PRO A 96 7.61 -7.55 15.91
CA PRO A 96 8.99 -7.30 16.37
C PRO A 96 9.38 -5.82 16.46
N GLY A 97 8.91 -4.97 15.54
CA GLY A 97 9.20 -3.54 15.55
C GLY A 97 8.18 -2.67 16.30
N ILE A 98 7.04 -3.22 16.72
CA ILE A 98 5.91 -2.47 17.31
C ILE A 98 5.52 -3.11 18.65
N ALA A 99 5.97 -2.51 19.75
CA ALA A 99 5.70 -3.02 21.08
C ALA A 99 4.23 -2.88 21.48
N GLU A 100 3.59 -1.77 21.11
CA GLU A 100 2.20 -1.45 21.48
C GLU A 100 1.48 -0.69 20.37
N ALA A 101 0.16 -0.93 20.26
CA ALA A 101 -0.72 -0.18 19.38
C ALA A 101 -2.13 -0.02 19.99
N VAL A 102 -2.86 0.99 19.52
CA VAL A 102 -4.32 1.06 19.66
C VAL A 102 -4.94 0.39 18.45
N VAL A 103 -5.83 -0.57 18.69
CA VAL A 103 -6.47 -1.34 17.62
C VAL A 103 -7.98 -1.11 17.61
N PHE A 104 -8.55 -1.06 16.41
CA PHE A 104 -9.99 -0.92 16.19
C PHE A 104 -10.37 -1.48 14.80
N ILE A 105 -11.66 -1.65 14.56
CA ILE A 105 -12.18 -2.09 13.25
C ILE A 105 -12.63 -0.86 12.47
N ASP A 106 -12.18 -0.71 11.25
CA ASP A 106 -12.64 0.35 10.35
C ASP A 106 -13.99 -0.01 9.68
N PRO A 107 -14.70 0.92 9.01
CA PRO A 107 -16.02 0.66 8.42
C PRO A 107 -16.08 -0.46 7.38
N LYS A 108 -14.94 -0.82 6.76
CA LYS A 108 -14.90 -1.97 5.82
C LYS A 108 -14.59 -3.31 6.49
N GLY A 109 -14.41 -3.33 7.83
CA GLY A 109 -14.16 -4.54 8.61
C GLY A 109 -12.69 -4.93 8.76
N THR A 110 -11.74 -4.08 8.38
CA THR A 110 -10.31 -4.34 8.57
C THR A 110 -9.86 -3.89 9.96
N LEU A 111 -9.07 -4.71 10.64
CA LEU A 111 -8.42 -4.32 11.90
C LEU A 111 -7.31 -3.31 11.61
N ILE A 112 -7.45 -2.11 12.19
CA ILE A 112 -6.44 -1.05 12.10
C ILE A 112 -5.61 -1.04 13.37
N GLU A 113 -4.30 -0.91 13.22
CA GLU A 113 -3.32 -0.80 14.30
C GLU A 113 -2.65 0.58 14.22
N LEU A 114 -2.81 1.43 15.24
CA LEU A 114 -2.14 2.72 15.34
C LEU A 114 -1.03 2.64 16.38
N PHE A 115 0.20 2.87 15.97
CA PHE A 115 1.39 2.88 16.82
C PHE A 115 2.17 4.19 16.69
N SER A 116 2.87 4.60 17.74
CA SER A 116 3.74 5.78 17.74
C SER A 116 5.22 5.41 17.61
N GLU A 117 5.67 4.46 18.38
CA GLU A 117 7.08 4.05 18.43
C GLU A 117 7.35 2.85 17.52
N TYR A 118 8.51 2.88 16.88
CA TYR A 118 8.94 1.80 15.99
C TYR A 118 10.43 1.49 16.19
N ALA A 119 10.73 0.23 16.40
CA ALA A 119 12.10 -0.27 16.45
C ALA A 119 12.50 -0.86 15.10
N PHE A 120 13.44 -0.22 14.41
CA PHE A 120 13.97 -0.75 13.15
C PHE A 120 14.72 -2.07 13.41
N ALA A 121 14.46 -3.06 12.58
CA ALA A 121 15.28 -4.25 12.54
C ALA A 121 16.70 -3.92 12.03
N ALA A 122 17.67 -4.79 12.31
CA ALA A 122 19.02 -4.65 11.78
C ALA A 122 18.99 -4.67 10.23
N GLU A 123 19.85 -3.85 9.62
CA GLU A 123 20.03 -3.84 8.17
C GLU A 123 20.47 -5.23 7.68
N ASP A 124 19.79 -5.76 6.69
CA ASP A 124 20.19 -6.98 5.99
C ASP A 124 20.84 -6.63 4.65
N ARG A 125 22.15 -6.87 4.55
CA ARG A 125 22.94 -6.57 3.34
C ARG A 125 22.88 -7.65 2.27
N LYS A 126 22.22 -8.78 2.54
CA LYS A 126 22.05 -9.84 1.56
C LYS A 126 21.14 -9.38 0.43
N GLN A 127 21.69 -9.25 -0.76
CA GLN A 127 20.95 -8.86 -1.95
C GLN A 127 20.34 -10.12 -2.59
N ALA A 128 19.05 -10.33 -2.39
CA ALA A 128 18.25 -11.38 -3.04
C ALA A 128 16.87 -10.83 -3.36
N GLY A 129 16.30 -11.23 -4.49
CA GLY A 129 15.00 -10.73 -4.95
C GLY A 129 15.04 -9.30 -5.51
N ILE A 130 13.89 -8.64 -5.51
CA ILE A 130 13.69 -7.30 -6.08
C ILE A 130 14.18 -6.19 -5.11
N VAL A 131 14.10 -6.42 -3.81
CA VAL A 131 14.61 -5.52 -2.74
C VAL A 131 13.92 -4.14 -2.75
N PRO A 132 12.65 -4.05 -2.40
CA PRO A 132 11.95 -2.79 -2.34
C PRO A 132 12.40 -1.91 -1.17
N LEU A 133 12.15 -0.60 -1.27
CA LEU A 133 12.46 0.39 -0.24
C LEU A 133 11.44 0.36 0.91
N LYS A 134 10.15 0.23 0.58
CA LYS A 134 9.03 0.20 1.53
C LYS A 134 7.78 -0.44 0.93
N LEU A 135 6.83 -0.83 1.80
CA LEU A 135 5.43 -0.96 1.43
C LEU A 135 4.89 0.47 1.19
N GLY A 136 4.56 0.80 -0.04
CA GLY A 136 4.17 2.15 -0.43
C GLY A 136 2.69 2.41 -0.28
N HIS A 137 1.83 1.49 -0.75
CA HIS A 137 0.39 1.64 -0.61
C HIS A 137 -0.38 0.31 -0.61
N VAL A 138 -1.63 0.40 -0.16
CA VAL A 138 -2.58 -0.71 -0.20
C VAL A 138 -3.89 -0.21 -0.82
N ALA A 139 -4.41 -0.93 -1.79
CA ALA A 139 -5.65 -0.61 -2.48
C ALA A 139 -6.77 -1.59 -2.12
N TYR A 140 -7.98 -1.07 -1.95
CA TYR A 140 -9.16 -1.83 -1.57
C TYR A 140 -10.31 -1.62 -2.54
N ARG A 141 -11.11 -2.67 -2.71
CA ARG A 141 -12.44 -2.60 -3.27
C ARG A 141 -13.43 -2.45 -2.13
N VAL A 142 -14.33 -1.48 -2.21
CA VAL A 142 -15.31 -1.15 -1.17
C VAL A 142 -16.68 -0.84 -1.78
N LYS A 143 -17.75 -1.11 -1.04
CA LYS A 143 -19.11 -0.73 -1.52
C LYS A 143 -19.37 0.75 -1.37
N ASP A 144 -18.99 1.32 -0.24
CA ASP A 144 -19.19 2.74 0.09
C ASP A 144 -17.83 3.45 0.12
N VAL A 145 -17.43 3.97 -1.03
CA VAL A 145 -16.17 4.72 -1.14
C VAL A 145 -16.24 6.07 -0.43
N GLN A 146 -17.39 6.73 -0.43
CA GLN A 146 -17.55 8.04 0.20
C GLN A 146 -17.48 7.93 1.73
N GLY A 147 -18.17 6.95 2.32
CA GLY A 147 -18.14 6.70 3.75
C GLY A 147 -16.76 6.30 4.26
N ILE A 148 -16.02 5.44 3.54
CA ILE A 148 -14.68 5.06 3.96
C ILE A 148 -13.68 6.22 3.81
N VAL A 149 -13.77 7.01 2.75
CA VAL A 149 -12.94 8.21 2.57
C VAL A 149 -13.19 9.20 3.70
N LYS A 150 -14.47 9.49 4.00
CA LYS A 150 -14.83 10.37 5.12
C LYS A 150 -14.24 9.87 6.45
N PHE A 151 -14.31 8.56 6.73
CA PHE A 151 -13.71 7.99 7.93
C PHE A 151 -12.19 8.19 7.97
N TYR A 152 -11.47 7.90 6.88
CA TYR A 152 -10.02 8.04 6.82
C TYR A 152 -9.58 9.50 6.92
N THR A 153 -10.35 10.45 6.38
CA THR A 153 -10.04 11.88 6.49
C THR A 153 -10.38 12.46 7.86
N ASP A 154 -11.58 12.22 8.37
CA ASP A 154 -12.07 12.90 9.57
C ASP A 154 -11.50 12.28 10.85
N VAL A 155 -11.31 10.96 10.90
CA VAL A 155 -10.82 10.24 12.07
C VAL A 155 -9.31 10.08 12.06
N LEU A 156 -8.73 9.62 10.94
CA LEU A 156 -7.32 9.24 10.85
C LEU A 156 -6.41 10.36 10.31
N GLY A 157 -6.99 11.45 9.80
CA GLY A 157 -6.23 12.61 9.31
C GLY A 157 -5.55 12.39 7.97
N PHE A 158 -6.05 11.46 7.16
CA PHE A 158 -5.62 11.35 5.78
C PHE A 158 -6.09 12.55 4.95
N ARG A 159 -5.44 12.78 3.84
CA ARG A 159 -5.80 13.82 2.88
C ARG A 159 -6.07 13.18 1.53
N VAL A 160 -7.12 13.65 0.86
CA VAL A 160 -7.40 13.22 -0.51
C VAL A 160 -6.40 13.86 -1.45
N SER A 161 -5.76 13.07 -2.28
CA SER A 161 -4.87 13.51 -3.35
C SER A 161 -5.63 13.69 -4.65
N ASP A 162 -6.39 12.68 -5.04
CA ASP A 162 -7.17 12.71 -6.26
C ASP A 162 -8.42 11.83 -6.12
N TRP A 163 -9.40 12.12 -6.95
CA TRP A 163 -10.51 11.25 -7.29
C TRP A 163 -10.47 10.92 -8.78
N ARG A 164 -10.91 9.73 -9.14
CA ARG A 164 -11.39 9.45 -10.48
C ARG A 164 -12.89 9.29 -10.41
N ASP A 165 -13.63 10.23 -10.99
CA ASP A 165 -15.08 10.41 -10.77
C ASP A 165 -15.40 10.50 -9.27
N ASP A 166 -16.46 9.81 -8.87
CA ASP A 166 -16.87 9.56 -7.49
C ASP A 166 -16.62 8.10 -7.06
N THR A 167 -15.90 7.32 -7.88
CA THR A 167 -15.78 5.86 -7.75
C THR A 167 -14.40 5.39 -7.28
N PHE A 168 -13.35 6.20 -7.42
CA PHE A 168 -12.00 5.81 -7.01
C PHE A 168 -11.29 6.97 -6.34
N ALA A 169 -10.91 6.78 -5.07
CA ALA A 169 -10.21 7.77 -4.25
C ALA A 169 -8.77 7.37 -3.95
N PHE A 170 -7.87 8.35 -3.95
CA PHE A 170 -6.46 8.23 -3.61
C PHE A 170 -6.15 9.09 -2.39
N LEU A 171 -5.70 8.48 -1.28
CA LEU A 171 -5.50 9.16 -0.01
C LEU A 171 -4.04 9.03 0.45
N ARG A 172 -3.50 10.14 0.95
CA ARG A 172 -2.15 10.21 1.51
C ARG A 172 -2.16 10.47 3.00
N CYS A 173 -1.18 9.92 3.69
CA CYS A 173 -0.86 10.24 5.08
C CYS A 173 0.56 10.82 5.26
N GLY A 174 1.36 10.78 4.21
CA GLY A 174 2.72 11.30 4.08
C GLY A 174 2.87 12.08 2.79
N PRO A 175 4.11 12.25 2.28
CA PRO A 175 4.37 13.00 1.06
C PRO A 175 3.93 12.28 -0.22
N ASP A 176 3.87 10.96 -0.23
CA ASP A 176 3.50 10.18 -1.41
C ASP A 176 2.04 10.48 -1.81
N HIS A 177 1.79 10.52 -3.12
CA HIS A 177 0.45 10.79 -3.67
C HIS A 177 -0.62 9.94 -3.00
N HIS A 178 -0.34 8.68 -2.70
CA HIS A 178 -1.27 7.85 -1.96
C HIS A 178 -0.57 6.76 -1.15
N SER A 179 -1.15 6.47 0.00
CA SER A 179 -0.79 5.35 0.89
C SER A 179 -1.92 4.34 0.97
N VAL A 180 -3.16 4.77 0.73
CA VAL A 180 -4.33 3.91 0.58
C VAL A 180 -5.20 4.38 -0.57
N ASN A 181 -5.83 3.43 -1.27
CA ASN A 181 -6.76 3.69 -2.35
C ASN A 181 -8.04 2.92 -2.11
N PHE A 182 -9.17 3.54 -2.46
CA PHE A 182 -10.48 2.91 -2.37
C PHE A 182 -11.21 3.01 -3.71
N VAL A 183 -11.60 1.88 -4.27
CA VAL A 183 -12.37 1.79 -5.50
C VAL A 183 -13.70 1.11 -5.23
N VAL A 184 -14.77 1.64 -5.82
CA VAL A 184 -16.11 1.05 -5.71
C VAL A 184 -16.14 -0.32 -6.37
N ASP A 185 -16.68 -1.30 -5.66
CA ASP A 185 -16.95 -2.65 -6.17
C ASP A 185 -18.06 -3.30 -5.32
N GLU A 186 -18.89 -4.12 -5.93
CA GLU A 186 -19.93 -4.88 -5.23
C GLU A 186 -19.36 -5.91 -4.24
N VAL A 187 -18.13 -6.41 -4.50
CA VAL A 187 -17.44 -7.38 -3.65
C VAL A 187 -16.25 -6.72 -2.96
N PRO A 188 -16.38 -6.34 -1.67
CA PRO A 188 -15.28 -5.78 -0.91
C PRO A 188 -14.13 -6.78 -0.77
N GLN A 189 -12.93 -6.38 -1.18
CA GLN A 189 -11.74 -7.23 -1.09
C GLN A 189 -10.45 -6.42 -1.25
N LEU A 190 -9.32 -7.03 -0.92
CA LEU A 190 -8.01 -6.50 -1.27
C LEU A 190 -7.90 -6.39 -2.79
N HIS A 191 -7.54 -5.20 -3.29
CA HIS A 191 -7.28 -5.00 -4.71
C HIS A 191 -5.80 -5.28 -5.03
N HIS A 192 -4.88 -4.67 -4.30
CA HIS A 192 -3.44 -4.95 -4.38
C HIS A 192 -2.67 -4.36 -3.19
N ILE A 193 -1.44 -4.84 -3.03
CA ILE A 193 -0.40 -4.21 -2.23
C ILE A 193 0.71 -3.75 -3.16
N ALA A 194 1.40 -2.67 -2.80
CA ALA A 194 2.39 -2.05 -3.66
C ALA A 194 3.69 -1.74 -2.93
N PHE A 195 4.80 -2.11 -3.53
CA PHE A 195 6.14 -1.88 -3.03
C PHE A 195 6.86 -0.84 -3.88
N GLU A 196 7.46 0.15 -3.23
CA GLU A 196 8.30 1.12 -3.91
C GLU A 196 9.69 0.55 -4.17
N VAL A 197 10.16 0.68 -5.40
CA VAL A 197 11.55 0.43 -5.80
C VAL A 197 12.22 1.76 -6.15
N LYS A 198 13.56 1.76 -6.16
CA LYS A 198 14.35 2.99 -6.22
C LYS A 198 14.10 3.82 -7.49
N ASP A 199 14.13 3.19 -8.65
CA ASP A 199 14.10 3.87 -9.95
C ASP A 199 13.66 2.93 -11.09
N TRP A 200 13.66 3.46 -12.32
CA TRP A 200 13.31 2.70 -13.51
C TRP A 200 14.19 1.47 -13.75
N ALA A 201 15.49 1.54 -13.44
CA ALA A 201 16.38 0.40 -13.61
C ALA A 201 15.96 -0.77 -12.71
N GLU A 202 15.46 -0.47 -11.51
CA GLU A 202 14.91 -1.48 -10.62
C GLU A 202 13.58 -2.08 -11.13
N ILE A 203 12.74 -1.30 -11.81
CA ILE A 203 11.55 -1.83 -12.50
C ILE A 203 11.95 -2.81 -13.59
N GLN A 204 12.93 -2.47 -14.41
CA GLN A 204 13.45 -3.38 -15.44
C GLN A 204 14.00 -4.66 -14.81
N ARG A 205 14.84 -4.53 -13.78
CA ARG A 205 15.40 -5.67 -13.06
C ARG A 205 14.31 -6.55 -12.44
N ALA A 206 13.25 -5.95 -11.91
CA ALA A 206 12.10 -6.68 -11.38
C ALA A 206 11.37 -7.48 -12.47
N CYS A 207 11.16 -6.92 -13.66
CA CYS A 207 10.57 -7.65 -14.79
C CYS A 207 11.40 -8.90 -15.15
N GLU A 208 12.71 -8.74 -15.25
CA GLU A 208 13.64 -9.84 -15.59
C GLU A 208 13.70 -10.91 -14.48
N TRP A 209 13.67 -10.46 -13.21
CA TRP A 209 13.67 -11.37 -12.07
C TRP A 209 12.39 -12.18 -11.97
N LEU A 210 11.23 -11.55 -12.18
CA LEU A 210 9.94 -12.23 -12.21
C LEU A 210 9.89 -13.23 -13.35
N ALA A 211 10.33 -12.86 -14.56
CA ALA A 211 10.37 -13.75 -15.71
C ALA A 211 11.30 -14.97 -15.49
N LYS A 212 12.48 -14.75 -14.88
CA LYS A 212 13.41 -15.83 -14.53
C LYS A 212 12.81 -16.84 -13.54
N ASN A 213 11.86 -16.40 -12.71
CA ASN A 213 11.17 -17.24 -11.74
C ASN A 213 9.77 -17.67 -12.21
N ASP A 214 9.50 -17.64 -13.52
CA ASP A 214 8.24 -18.06 -14.16
C ASP A 214 7.01 -17.29 -13.65
N ILE A 215 7.18 -16.07 -13.13
CA ILE A 215 6.11 -15.19 -12.67
C ILE A 215 5.79 -14.19 -13.78
N ARG A 216 4.60 -14.31 -14.37
CA ARG A 216 4.15 -13.42 -15.44
C ARG A 216 3.62 -12.10 -14.90
N LEU A 217 3.92 -11.01 -15.61
CA LEU A 217 3.25 -9.75 -15.40
C LEU A 217 1.79 -9.86 -15.86
N VAL A 218 0.88 -9.29 -15.06
CA VAL A 218 -0.52 -9.13 -15.45
C VAL A 218 -0.80 -7.72 -15.99
N TRP A 219 0.13 -6.78 -15.77
CA TRP A 219 0.07 -5.43 -16.31
C TRP A 219 1.45 -4.73 -16.19
N GLY A 220 1.73 -3.81 -17.10
CA GLY A 220 2.94 -2.99 -17.12
C GLY A 220 4.11 -3.65 -17.87
N PRO A 221 5.29 -2.98 -17.91
CA PRO A 221 5.52 -1.69 -17.28
C PRO A 221 4.75 -0.56 -17.98
N GLY A 222 4.30 0.41 -17.19
CA GLY A 222 3.55 1.55 -17.69
C GLY A 222 3.51 2.70 -16.70
N ARG A 223 3.31 3.93 -17.19
CA ARG A 223 3.16 5.13 -16.34
C ARG A 223 1.68 5.45 -16.16
N HIS A 224 1.20 5.37 -14.94
CA HIS A 224 -0.15 5.80 -14.59
C HIS A 224 -0.37 7.29 -14.88
N ILE A 225 -1.64 7.68 -15.15
CA ILE A 225 -2.00 9.10 -15.27
C ILE A 225 -2.24 9.70 -13.89
N ILE A 226 -2.92 8.98 -12.99
CA ILE A 226 -3.19 9.46 -11.62
C ILE A 226 -2.07 8.97 -10.71
N GLY A 227 -1.41 9.91 -10.02
CA GLY A 227 -0.23 9.63 -9.19
C GLY A 227 1.08 9.47 -9.95
N HIS A 228 1.04 9.35 -11.27
CA HIS A 228 2.15 9.35 -12.23
C HIS A 228 3.27 8.32 -11.96
N ASN A 229 3.05 7.32 -11.11
CA ASN A 229 4.02 6.28 -10.87
C ASN A 229 4.19 5.36 -12.09
N ILE A 230 5.41 4.90 -12.34
CA ILE A 230 5.68 3.78 -13.24
C ILE A 230 5.47 2.50 -12.43
N ALA A 231 4.75 1.54 -12.98
CA ALA A 231 4.40 0.33 -12.25
C ALA A 231 4.41 -0.93 -13.12
N ILE A 232 4.59 -2.06 -12.45
CA ILE A 232 4.34 -3.40 -12.94
C ILE A 232 3.49 -4.15 -11.93
N TYR A 233 2.64 -5.06 -12.40
CA TYR A 233 1.79 -5.90 -11.57
C TYR A 233 1.98 -7.37 -11.91
N HIS A 234 1.97 -8.20 -10.88
CA HIS A 234 1.90 -9.66 -11.00
C HIS A 234 0.99 -10.22 -9.91
N ARG A 235 0.80 -11.53 -9.88
CA ARG A 235 0.10 -12.22 -8.80
C ARG A 235 1.03 -13.21 -8.13
N ASN A 236 1.00 -13.24 -6.80
CA ASN A 236 1.66 -14.28 -6.02
C ASN A 236 0.85 -15.59 -6.05
N ALA A 237 1.34 -16.63 -5.39
CA ALA A 237 0.69 -17.94 -5.36
C ALA A 237 -0.70 -17.92 -4.69
N ASP A 238 -0.97 -17.01 -3.76
CA ASP A 238 -2.27 -16.81 -3.13
C ASP A 238 -3.21 -15.89 -3.94
N LYS A 239 -2.82 -15.53 -5.18
CA LYS A 239 -3.56 -14.63 -6.07
C LYS A 239 -3.60 -13.17 -5.60
N VAL A 240 -2.85 -12.81 -4.56
CA VAL A 240 -2.66 -11.40 -4.19
C VAL A 240 -2.01 -10.69 -5.38
N ARG A 241 -2.63 -9.58 -5.81
CA ARG A 241 -2.03 -8.71 -6.82
C ARG A 241 -0.97 -7.86 -6.15
N VAL A 242 0.26 -7.95 -6.63
CA VAL A 242 1.42 -7.23 -6.11
C VAL A 242 1.92 -6.27 -7.16
N GLU A 243 2.11 -5.03 -6.77
CA GLU A 243 2.67 -3.95 -7.57
C GLU A 243 4.11 -3.66 -7.14
N PHE A 244 5.01 -3.45 -8.10
CA PHE A 244 6.25 -2.72 -7.89
C PHE A 244 6.17 -1.40 -8.62
N PHE A 245 6.49 -0.30 -7.94
CA PHE A 245 6.38 1.02 -8.54
C PHE A 245 7.57 1.93 -8.18
N THR A 246 7.71 2.99 -8.96
CA THR A 246 8.67 4.08 -8.72
C THR A 246 8.10 5.42 -9.21
N GLU A 247 8.74 6.51 -8.82
CA GLU A 247 8.46 7.88 -9.31
C GLU A 247 7.03 8.38 -9.06
N MET A 248 6.40 7.92 -7.97
CA MET A 248 5.11 8.46 -7.56
C MET A 248 5.22 9.95 -7.23
N ASP A 249 4.19 10.73 -7.58
CA ASP A 249 4.10 12.14 -7.21
C ASP A 249 4.19 12.33 -5.70
N GLN A 250 4.84 13.40 -5.28
CA GLN A 250 5.03 13.73 -3.87
C GLN A 250 4.58 15.14 -3.56
N MET A 251 3.82 15.31 -2.48
CA MET A 251 3.50 16.59 -1.86
C MET A 251 4.31 16.70 -0.57
N LYS A 252 5.49 17.31 -0.65
CA LYS A 252 6.42 17.42 0.49
C LYS A 252 6.04 18.53 1.45
N ASP A 253 5.37 19.56 0.94
CA ASP A 253 4.87 20.67 1.74
C ASP A 253 3.35 20.84 1.50
N GLU A 254 2.57 20.42 2.47
CA GLU A 254 1.11 20.50 2.43
C GLU A 254 0.57 21.93 2.35
N ALA A 255 1.32 22.93 2.89
CA ALA A 255 0.89 24.32 2.87
C ALA A 255 0.90 24.91 1.45
N LEU A 256 1.77 24.40 0.57
CA LEU A 256 1.80 24.80 -0.84
C LEU A 256 0.62 24.21 -1.63
N GLY A 257 0.11 23.05 -1.23
CA GLY A 257 -1.07 22.41 -1.79
C GLY A 257 -0.89 21.94 -3.24
N TYR A 258 0.32 21.57 -3.64
CA TYR A 258 0.63 20.98 -4.95
C TYR A 258 1.74 19.93 -4.84
N PHE A 259 1.78 19.01 -5.79
CA PHE A 259 2.83 18.01 -5.91
C PHE A 259 4.13 18.61 -6.47
N ASP A 260 5.26 18.07 -6.05
CA ASP A 260 6.57 18.46 -6.59
C ASP A 260 6.54 18.47 -8.13
N PRO A 261 7.07 19.52 -8.80
CA PRO A 261 7.08 19.61 -10.25
C PRO A 261 7.77 18.40 -10.90
N ARG A 262 7.12 17.83 -11.91
CA ARG A 262 7.61 16.69 -12.68
C ARG A 262 7.44 16.95 -14.18
N PRO A 263 8.31 16.40 -15.05
CA PRO A 263 8.22 16.61 -16.51
C PRO A 263 6.90 16.13 -17.13
N TRP A 264 6.27 15.13 -16.55
CA TRP A 264 5.00 14.54 -17.02
C TRP A 264 3.74 15.23 -16.53
N HIS A 265 3.86 16.26 -15.66
CA HIS A 265 2.71 17.04 -15.24
C HIS A 265 2.18 17.89 -16.40
N GLN A 266 0.87 17.82 -16.62
CA GLN A 266 0.17 18.69 -17.58
C GLN A 266 -0.23 20.01 -16.92
N ASP A 267 -0.71 19.94 -15.68
CA ASP A 267 -1.05 21.12 -14.91
C ASP A 267 0.20 21.71 -14.23
N ARG A 268 0.25 23.03 -14.13
CA ARG A 268 1.37 23.73 -13.50
C ARG A 268 0.84 24.84 -12.60
N PRO A 269 0.73 24.62 -11.29
CA PRO A 269 1.14 23.44 -10.55
C PRO A 269 0.12 22.28 -10.61
N GLN A 270 0.59 21.05 -10.47
CA GLN A 270 -0.25 19.87 -10.29
C GLN A 270 -0.83 19.86 -8.88
N ARG A 271 -2.16 20.01 -8.77
CA ARG A 271 -2.89 20.01 -7.51
C ARG A 271 -3.81 18.78 -7.41
N PRO A 272 -4.21 18.40 -6.18
CA PRO A 272 -5.32 17.48 -5.98
C PRO A 272 -6.55 17.87 -6.80
N LYS A 273 -7.18 16.88 -7.46
CA LYS A 273 -8.33 17.13 -8.34
C LYS A 273 -9.23 15.92 -8.51
N VAL A 274 -10.35 16.13 -9.18
CA VAL A 274 -11.21 15.08 -9.69
C VAL A 274 -10.92 14.88 -11.18
N TRP A 275 -10.49 13.69 -11.53
CA TRP A 275 -10.29 13.26 -12.92
C TRP A 275 -11.60 12.74 -13.49
N GLY A 276 -11.86 13.04 -14.75
CA GLY A 276 -13.10 12.59 -15.42
C GLY A 276 -13.15 11.09 -15.70
N PRO A 277 -14.32 10.56 -16.04
CA PRO A 277 -14.54 9.14 -16.33
C PRO A 277 -13.72 8.63 -17.52
N ASP A 278 -13.48 9.48 -18.50
CA ASP A 278 -12.73 9.15 -19.71
C ASP A 278 -11.19 9.21 -19.51
N THR A 279 -10.72 9.49 -18.29
CA THR A 279 -9.29 9.50 -17.99
C THR A 279 -8.69 8.13 -18.25
N LEU A 280 -7.73 8.06 -19.15
CA LEU A 280 -6.99 6.83 -19.43
C LEU A 280 -6.25 6.35 -18.18
N ARG A 281 -5.95 5.06 -18.13
CA ARG A 281 -5.18 4.51 -17.00
C ARG A 281 -3.71 4.90 -17.05
N ASN A 282 -3.16 5.06 -18.25
CA ASN A 282 -1.73 5.26 -18.46
C ASN A 282 -1.43 6.32 -19.51
N TYR A 283 -0.29 7.01 -19.35
CA TYR A 283 0.31 7.81 -20.41
C TYR A 283 0.99 6.92 -21.46
N TRP A 284 1.66 5.86 -21.05
CA TRP A 284 2.35 4.92 -21.91
C TRP A 284 2.48 3.57 -21.19
N GLY A 285 2.81 2.54 -21.94
CA GLY A 285 3.02 1.19 -21.44
C GLY A 285 1.91 0.23 -21.86
N PHE A 286 2.00 -1.00 -21.40
CA PHE A 286 1.05 -2.05 -21.74
C PHE A 286 -0.36 -1.70 -21.21
N GLY A 287 -1.35 -1.75 -22.09
CA GLY A 287 -2.74 -1.40 -21.77
C GLY A 287 -3.04 0.11 -21.82
N SER A 288 -2.12 0.97 -22.32
CA SER A 288 -2.34 2.41 -22.50
C SER A 288 -3.10 2.75 -23.79
N GLU A 289 -3.21 1.82 -24.75
CA GLU A 289 -3.97 2.04 -25.98
C GLU A 289 -5.37 1.42 -25.89
N PRO A 290 -6.39 2.05 -26.54
CA PRO A 290 -7.60 1.35 -26.84
C PRO A 290 -7.25 0.14 -27.73
N VAL A 291 -7.74 -1.01 -27.35
CA VAL A 291 -7.49 -2.32 -27.98
C VAL A 291 -7.29 -2.20 -29.50
N ILE A 292 -6.07 -2.37 -29.98
CA ILE A 292 -5.84 -2.64 -31.40
C ILE A 292 -6.53 -3.98 -31.65
N ARG A 293 -7.59 -3.95 -32.50
CA ARG A 293 -8.37 -5.13 -32.82
C ARG A 293 -7.44 -6.25 -33.25
N GLY A 294 -7.38 -7.32 -32.47
CA GLY A 294 -6.55 -8.50 -32.75
C GLY A 294 -5.56 -8.89 -31.65
N TYR A 295 -5.31 -8.05 -30.65
CA TYR A 295 -4.54 -8.42 -29.45
C TYR A 295 -5.48 -8.59 -28.27
N GLN A 296 -5.61 -9.82 -27.78
CA GLN A 296 -6.32 -10.07 -26.51
C GLN A 296 -5.44 -9.57 -25.36
N THR A 297 -5.93 -8.58 -24.62
CA THR A 297 -5.42 -8.31 -23.28
C THR A 297 -5.77 -9.52 -22.41
N VAL A 298 -4.76 -10.23 -21.92
CA VAL A 298 -4.97 -11.26 -20.92
C VAL A 298 -5.32 -10.55 -19.62
N GLU A 299 -6.61 -10.56 -19.25
CA GLU A 299 -7.10 -10.08 -17.94
C GLU A 299 -6.61 -10.97 -16.79
#